data_d4db02e53ffea15b4c3f00be159c7044
#
_entry.id   d4db02e53ffea15b4c3f00be159c7044
#
_cell.length_a   1.000
_cell.length_b   1.000
_cell.length_c   1.000
_cell.angle_alpha   90.00
_cell.angle_beta   90.00
_cell.angle_gamma   90.00
#
_symmetry.space_group_name_H-M   'P 1'
#
loop_
_entity.id
_entity.type
_entity.pdbx_description
1 polymer ?
#
loop_
_entity_poly.entity_id
_entity_poly.type
_entity_poly.pdbx_seq_one_letter_code
_entity_poly.pdbx_strand_id
1 'polypeptide(L)'
;INAVMAGCRPEFLPVVIAALETICTDEFNMHAVLATTMSVGPIFVVNGPITLDIGMNSGINVLGHGNRANSTIGRAVQLVIHNVGGGGPGGVDRSTLGHMGKQGFCFSENEFSSPWPSLAESRGYNSSQNVITAFTGEGPRLVMDQKSRKPDSLIRTLAEHLISTTSSRVVVGMDAMLVLSPEHAARFHEAGWSKERFLEEITEMMMIDVDNIIAGSNGIEEGLPAAMKGMTLPKFRPDGLFLVQAGG
;
A
#
# COMPACT_ATOMS: atom_id res chain seq x y z
N ILE A 1 23.19 -7.56 -12.77
CA ILE A 1 23.94 -8.05 -11.61
C ILE A 1 23.02 -8.08 -10.39
N ASN A 2 22.38 -6.98 -9.98
CA ASN A 2 21.55 -6.91 -8.77
C ASN A 2 20.39 -7.92 -8.77
N ALA A 3 19.74 -8.16 -9.91
CA ALA A 3 18.70 -9.18 -10.05
C ALA A 3 19.26 -10.60 -9.81
N VAL A 4 20.46 -10.90 -10.32
CA VAL A 4 21.14 -12.18 -10.06
C VAL A 4 21.49 -12.32 -8.58
N MET A 5 22.05 -11.28 -7.96
CA MET A 5 22.34 -11.25 -6.53
C MET A 5 21.10 -11.45 -5.66
N ALA A 6 19.96 -10.92 -6.09
CA ALA A 6 18.68 -11.14 -5.42
C ALA A 6 18.13 -12.56 -5.58
N GLY A 7 18.61 -13.31 -6.57
CA GLY A 7 18.11 -14.65 -6.91
C GLY A 7 16.97 -14.67 -7.93
N CYS A 8 16.81 -13.61 -8.72
CA CYS A 8 15.83 -13.56 -9.79
C CYS A 8 16.11 -14.60 -10.87
N ARG A 9 15.04 -15.12 -11.48
CA ARG A 9 15.12 -15.83 -12.76
C ARG A 9 15.12 -14.80 -13.91
N PRO A 10 15.63 -15.18 -15.09
CA PRO A 10 15.62 -14.27 -16.25
C PRO A 10 14.24 -13.70 -16.58
N GLU A 11 13.19 -14.51 -16.42
CA GLU A 11 11.79 -14.16 -16.71
C GLU A 11 11.24 -13.05 -15.80
N PHE A 12 11.89 -12.80 -14.67
CA PHE A 12 11.47 -11.73 -13.74
C PHE A 12 12.01 -10.35 -14.12
N LEU A 13 13.01 -10.32 -15.02
CA LEU A 13 13.70 -9.07 -15.35
C LEU A 13 12.78 -7.98 -15.92
N PRO A 14 11.79 -8.27 -16.78
CA PRO A 14 10.84 -7.25 -17.23
C PRO A 14 10.12 -6.54 -16.10
N VAL A 15 9.69 -7.27 -15.06
CA VAL A 15 9.02 -6.69 -13.88
C VAL A 15 9.99 -5.86 -13.04
N VAL A 16 11.24 -6.31 -12.89
CA VAL A 16 12.29 -5.54 -12.19
C VAL A 16 12.57 -4.22 -12.90
N ILE A 17 12.64 -4.24 -14.23
CA ILE A 17 12.89 -3.02 -15.03
C ILE A 17 11.69 -2.07 -14.89
N ALA A 18 10.47 -2.54 -15.09
CA ALA A 18 9.27 -1.72 -14.96
C ALA A 18 9.15 -1.11 -13.55
N ALA A 19 9.49 -1.87 -12.50
CA ALA A 19 9.52 -1.37 -11.13
C ALA A 19 10.54 -0.22 -10.96
N LEU A 20 11.74 -0.38 -11.52
CA LEU A 20 12.77 0.66 -11.48
C LEU A 20 12.35 1.91 -12.26
N GLU A 21 11.80 1.74 -13.45
CA GLU A 21 11.28 2.85 -14.26
C GLU A 21 10.20 3.62 -13.48
N THR A 22 9.28 2.91 -12.83
CA THR A 22 8.19 3.52 -12.05
C THR A 22 8.71 4.35 -10.87
N ILE A 23 9.69 3.86 -10.11
CA ILE A 23 10.22 4.61 -8.96
C ILE A 23 11.19 5.73 -9.36
N CYS A 24 11.66 5.75 -10.59
CA CYS A 24 12.50 6.82 -11.14
C CYS A 24 11.69 7.99 -11.71
N THR A 25 10.35 7.94 -11.67
CA THR A 25 9.50 9.07 -12.08
C THR A 25 9.49 10.17 -11.02
N ASP A 26 9.23 11.40 -11.45
CA ASP A 26 9.12 12.54 -10.54
C ASP A 26 7.93 12.40 -9.59
N GLU A 27 6.86 11.76 -10.03
CA GLU A 27 5.66 11.51 -9.24
C GLU A 27 5.93 10.58 -8.05
N PHE A 28 6.78 9.57 -8.23
CA PHE A 28 7.15 8.67 -7.12
C PHE A 28 8.15 9.34 -6.18
N ASN A 29 9.04 10.16 -6.70
CA ASN A 29 10.04 10.91 -5.94
C ASN A 29 10.87 10.03 -4.99
N MET A 30 11.58 9.04 -5.54
CA MET A 30 12.37 8.09 -4.76
C MET A 30 13.39 8.76 -3.82
N HIS A 31 13.91 9.95 -4.21
CA HIS A 31 14.83 10.68 -3.35
C HIS A 31 14.16 11.14 -2.04
N ALA A 32 12.95 11.67 -2.10
CA ALA A 32 12.19 12.04 -0.91
C ALA A 32 11.81 10.83 -0.06
N VAL A 33 11.48 9.70 -0.69
CA VAL A 33 11.21 8.42 0.01
C VAL A 33 12.42 7.94 0.82
N LEU A 34 13.64 8.17 0.32
CA LEU A 34 14.86 7.85 1.04
C LEU A 34 15.23 8.90 2.10
N ALA A 35 15.07 10.18 1.78
CA ALA A 35 15.51 11.29 2.63
C ALA A 35 14.63 11.52 3.86
N THR A 36 13.43 10.99 3.90
CA THR A 36 12.54 11.15 5.06
C THR A 36 12.99 10.29 6.25
N THR A 37 12.73 10.79 7.46
CA THR A 37 12.89 10.01 8.70
C THR A 37 11.78 8.99 8.91
N MET A 38 10.68 9.07 8.16
CA MET A 38 9.63 8.06 8.17
C MET A 38 10.17 6.71 7.69
N SER A 39 9.69 5.65 8.30
CA SER A 39 10.08 4.28 7.94
C SER A 39 9.27 3.78 6.76
N VAL A 40 9.45 4.40 5.59
CA VAL A 40 8.74 4.06 4.35
C VAL A 40 9.69 3.54 3.28
N GLY A 41 9.17 2.75 2.37
CA GLY A 41 9.89 2.23 1.22
C GLY A 41 8.94 1.86 0.09
N PRO A 42 9.46 1.55 -1.10
CA PRO A 42 8.62 1.16 -2.23
C PRO A 42 7.97 -0.21 -2.00
N ILE A 43 6.67 -0.26 -2.27
CA ILE A 43 5.84 -1.46 -2.30
C ILE A 43 5.33 -1.60 -3.73
N PHE A 44 5.44 -2.79 -4.31
CA PHE A 44 5.02 -3.06 -5.68
C PHE A 44 3.85 -4.03 -5.72
N VAL A 45 2.78 -3.63 -6.41
CA VAL A 45 1.66 -4.50 -6.77
C VAL A 45 1.75 -4.79 -8.26
N VAL A 46 1.73 -6.06 -8.63
CA VAL A 46 1.81 -6.50 -10.02
C VAL A 46 0.46 -7.08 -10.45
N ASN A 47 -0.03 -6.60 -11.58
CA ASN A 47 -1.28 -7.02 -12.21
C ASN A 47 -1.02 -7.57 -13.62
N GLY A 48 -1.95 -8.38 -14.10
CA GLY A 48 -1.99 -8.88 -15.47
C GLY A 48 -1.36 -10.26 -15.66
N PRO A 49 -1.37 -10.75 -16.92
CA PRO A 49 -0.96 -12.12 -17.27
C PRO A 49 0.46 -12.49 -16.81
N ILE A 50 1.38 -11.54 -16.78
CA ILE A 50 2.77 -11.75 -16.35
C ILE A 50 2.85 -12.41 -14.96
N THR A 51 1.88 -12.15 -14.08
CA THR A 51 1.88 -12.71 -12.73
C THR A 51 1.81 -14.24 -12.74
N LEU A 52 1.03 -14.80 -13.66
CA LEU A 52 0.95 -16.24 -13.88
C LEU A 52 2.18 -16.79 -14.60
N ASP A 53 2.60 -16.11 -15.67
CA ASP A 53 3.72 -16.55 -16.50
C ASP A 53 5.00 -16.75 -15.69
N ILE A 54 5.24 -15.87 -14.72
CA ILE A 54 6.42 -15.94 -13.86
C ILE A 54 6.16 -16.60 -12.49
N GLY A 55 4.91 -17.06 -12.25
CA GLY A 55 4.52 -17.78 -11.03
C GLY A 55 4.57 -16.92 -9.77
N MET A 56 4.06 -15.68 -9.83
CA MET A 56 3.86 -14.87 -8.63
C MET A 56 2.76 -15.43 -7.74
N ASN A 57 2.89 -15.22 -6.45
CA ASN A 57 1.87 -15.59 -5.47
C ASN A 57 0.95 -14.41 -5.19
N SER A 58 -0.35 -14.62 -5.37
CA SER A 58 -1.41 -13.69 -4.97
C SER A 58 -2.33 -14.27 -3.87
N GLY A 59 -2.09 -15.52 -3.47
CA GLY A 59 -2.91 -16.29 -2.53
C GLY A 59 -2.32 -16.36 -1.12
N ILE A 60 -2.45 -17.52 -0.49
CA ILE A 60 -2.03 -17.77 0.90
C ILE A 60 -0.59 -17.26 1.14
N ASN A 61 -0.42 -16.52 2.24
CA ASN A 61 0.85 -15.95 2.67
C ASN A 61 1.50 -14.99 1.64
N VAL A 62 0.67 -14.28 0.87
CA VAL A 62 1.09 -13.42 -0.24
C VAL A 62 2.15 -12.38 0.13
N LEU A 63 2.07 -11.80 1.33
CA LEU A 63 3.03 -10.81 1.85
C LEU A 63 4.19 -11.44 2.63
N GLY A 64 4.20 -12.76 2.74
CA GLY A 64 5.20 -13.51 3.50
C GLY A 64 6.26 -14.17 2.61
N HIS A 65 6.85 -15.23 3.14
CA HIS A 65 7.85 -16.02 2.45
C HIS A 65 7.23 -17.12 1.57
N GLY A 66 8.06 -17.77 0.75
CA GLY A 66 7.71 -19.00 0.04
C GLY A 66 7.53 -18.84 -1.46
N ASN A 67 7.42 -17.62 -1.98
CA ASN A 67 7.40 -17.40 -3.43
C ASN A 67 8.66 -16.67 -3.89
N ARG A 68 9.34 -17.29 -4.87
CA ARG A 68 10.61 -16.75 -5.38
C ARG A 68 10.40 -15.42 -6.12
N ALA A 69 9.38 -15.31 -6.97
CA ALA A 69 9.15 -14.11 -7.76
C ALA A 69 8.85 -12.91 -6.83
N ASN A 70 7.88 -13.03 -5.92
CA ASN A 70 7.53 -11.96 -4.98
C ASN A 70 8.76 -11.50 -4.18
N SER A 71 9.51 -12.45 -3.62
CA SER A 71 10.65 -12.14 -2.74
C SER A 71 11.83 -11.53 -3.51
N THR A 72 12.17 -12.07 -4.68
CA THR A 72 13.41 -11.66 -5.36
C THR A 72 13.25 -10.44 -6.25
N ILE A 73 12.05 -10.17 -6.80
CA ILE A 73 11.78 -8.96 -7.58
C ILE A 73 11.94 -7.72 -6.69
N GLY A 74 11.23 -7.66 -5.57
CA GLY A 74 11.35 -6.55 -4.64
C GLY A 74 12.78 -6.38 -4.10
N ARG A 75 13.46 -7.51 -3.81
CA ARG A 75 14.85 -7.50 -3.37
C ARG A 75 15.81 -6.96 -4.44
N ALA A 76 15.59 -7.31 -5.71
CA ALA A 76 16.41 -6.82 -6.82
C ALA A 76 16.33 -5.30 -6.96
N VAL A 77 15.11 -4.75 -6.89
CA VAL A 77 14.89 -3.29 -6.91
C VAL A 77 15.61 -2.62 -5.74
N GLN A 78 15.47 -3.17 -4.53
CA GLN A 78 16.15 -2.61 -3.35
C GLN A 78 17.67 -2.66 -3.47
N LEU A 79 18.24 -3.70 -4.06
CA LEU A 79 19.68 -3.78 -4.33
C LEU A 79 20.12 -2.73 -5.37
N VAL A 80 19.32 -2.44 -6.38
CA VAL A 80 19.63 -1.35 -7.33
C VAL A 80 19.58 0.01 -6.64
N ILE A 81 18.55 0.28 -5.82
CA ILE A 81 18.46 1.51 -5.01
C ILE A 81 19.72 1.69 -4.16
N HIS A 82 20.17 0.63 -3.50
CA HIS A 82 21.36 0.66 -2.63
C HIS A 82 22.67 0.79 -3.41
N ASN A 83 22.90 -0.11 -4.36
CA ASN A 83 24.21 -0.29 -5.01
C ASN A 83 24.45 0.70 -6.15
N VAL A 84 23.40 1.13 -6.83
CA VAL A 84 23.47 2.03 -8.00
C VAL A 84 22.99 3.43 -7.64
N GLY A 85 21.84 3.52 -6.95
CA GLY A 85 21.24 4.79 -6.54
C GLY A 85 21.89 5.44 -5.31
N GLY A 86 22.81 4.75 -4.62
CA GLY A 86 23.46 5.28 -3.42
C GLY A 86 22.54 5.40 -2.19
N GLY A 87 21.37 4.75 -2.23
CA GLY A 87 20.36 4.76 -1.16
C GLY A 87 20.75 3.92 0.08
N GLY A 88 21.99 4.05 0.55
CA GLY A 88 22.47 3.33 1.72
C GLY A 88 22.00 3.95 3.04
N PRO A 89 21.74 3.12 4.08
CA PRO A 89 21.37 3.59 5.42
C PRO A 89 22.43 4.54 6.02
N GLY A 90 21.96 5.64 6.62
CA GLY A 90 22.84 6.68 7.17
C GLY A 90 23.46 7.60 6.13
N GLY A 91 23.39 7.25 4.85
CA GLY A 91 23.68 8.09 3.69
C GLY A 91 22.43 8.86 3.25
N VAL A 92 21.91 8.55 2.08
CA VAL A 92 20.66 9.12 1.55
C VAL A 92 19.44 8.56 2.28
N ASP A 93 19.44 7.26 2.63
CA ASP A 93 18.35 6.68 3.42
C ASP A 93 18.44 7.14 4.88
N ARG A 94 17.46 7.95 5.28
CA ARG A 94 17.38 8.59 6.60
C ARG A 94 16.32 8.01 7.51
N SER A 95 15.67 6.90 7.13
CA SER A 95 14.66 6.25 7.97
C SER A 95 15.18 6.03 9.39
N THR A 96 14.41 6.47 10.40
CA THR A 96 14.83 6.35 11.81
C THR A 96 14.93 4.88 12.25
N LEU A 97 13.93 4.08 11.94
CA LEU A 97 13.89 2.66 12.32
C LEU A 97 13.95 1.72 11.10
N GLY A 98 13.34 2.14 9.98
CA GLY A 98 13.08 1.24 8.87
C GLY A 98 12.03 0.18 9.23
N HIS A 99 11.78 -0.74 8.31
CA HIS A 99 10.91 -1.91 8.52
C HIS A 99 11.32 -3.04 7.57
N MET A 100 10.83 -4.26 7.84
CA MET A 100 11.22 -5.46 7.08
C MET A 100 10.92 -5.35 5.57
N GLY A 101 9.84 -4.68 5.17
CA GLY A 101 9.49 -4.46 3.76
C GLY A 101 10.51 -3.63 2.99
N LYS A 102 11.36 -2.83 3.65
CA LYS A 102 12.47 -2.10 3.00
C LYS A 102 13.57 -3.03 2.47
N GLN A 103 13.54 -4.31 2.80
CA GLN A 103 14.44 -5.30 2.20
C GLN A 103 13.99 -5.74 0.81
N GLY A 104 12.72 -5.47 0.47
CA GLY A 104 12.08 -5.76 -0.80
C GLY A 104 10.62 -6.13 -0.58
N PHE A 105 9.70 -5.42 -1.23
CA PHE A 105 8.27 -5.64 -1.05
C PHE A 105 7.57 -5.63 -2.40
N CYS A 106 7.24 -6.81 -2.89
CA CYS A 106 6.55 -7.01 -4.17
C CYS A 106 5.60 -8.19 -4.06
N PHE A 107 4.38 -8.02 -4.56
CA PHE A 107 3.38 -9.08 -4.61
C PHE A 107 2.42 -8.86 -5.78
N SER A 108 1.63 -9.88 -6.11
CA SER A 108 0.58 -9.76 -7.13
C SER A 108 -0.80 -9.67 -6.49
N GLU A 109 -1.69 -8.92 -7.13
CA GLU A 109 -3.11 -8.90 -6.80
C GLU A 109 -3.77 -10.22 -7.21
N ASN A 110 -4.74 -10.69 -6.44
CA ASN A 110 -5.51 -11.89 -6.77
C ASN A 110 -6.71 -11.52 -7.66
N GLU A 111 -6.43 -11.31 -8.95
CA GLU A 111 -7.42 -10.89 -9.94
C GLU A 111 -8.44 -12.00 -10.25
N PHE A 112 -8.06 -13.27 -10.04
CA PHE A 112 -8.91 -14.43 -10.39
C PHE A 112 -10.06 -14.66 -9.42
N SER A 113 -9.86 -14.40 -8.14
CA SER A 113 -10.90 -14.57 -7.13
C SER A 113 -11.54 -13.26 -6.70
N SER A 114 -11.10 -12.15 -7.28
CA SER A 114 -11.68 -10.83 -6.99
C SER A 114 -13.08 -10.73 -7.58
N PRO A 115 -14.09 -10.38 -6.77
CA PRO A 115 -15.41 -10.07 -7.29
C PRO A 115 -15.48 -8.64 -7.88
N TRP A 116 -14.42 -7.87 -7.75
CA TRP A 116 -14.31 -6.48 -8.17
C TRP A 116 -13.19 -6.29 -9.20
N PRO A 117 -13.23 -5.20 -9.96
CA PRO A 117 -12.11 -4.82 -10.82
C PRO A 117 -10.81 -4.71 -10.02
N SER A 118 -9.71 -5.15 -10.62
CA SER A 118 -8.37 -5.04 -10.02
C SER A 118 -7.96 -3.58 -9.81
N LEU A 119 -6.85 -3.38 -9.08
CA LEU A 119 -6.26 -2.05 -8.93
C LEU A 119 -5.89 -1.44 -10.29
N ALA A 120 -5.33 -2.25 -11.19
CA ALA A 120 -4.98 -1.80 -12.55
C ALA A 120 -6.22 -1.41 -13.36
N GLU A 121 -7.28 -2.23 -13.37
CA GLU A 121 -8.53 -1.92 -14.07
C GLU A 121 -9.21 -0.67 -13.49
N SER A 122 -9.20 -0.49 -12.18
CA SER A 122 -9.73 0.73 -11.53
C SER A 122 -8.96 2.00 -11.94
N ARG A 123 -7.78 1.86 -12.54
CA ARG A 123 -6.94 2.95 -13.05
C ARG A 123 -6.92 3.05 -14.57
N GLY A 124 -7.86 2.36 -15.25
CA GLY A 124 -8.10 2.47 -16.69
C GLY A 124 -7.29 1.52 -17.56
N TYR A 125 -6.58 0.56 -16.99
CA TYR A 125 -5.94 -0.51 -17.74
C TYR A 125 -6.93 -1.67 -17.96
N ASN A 126 -6.70 -2.48 -18.98
CA ASN A 126 -7.48 -3.70 -19.16
C ASN A 126 -6.74 -4.93 -18.61
N SER A 127 -7.48 -5.99 -18.34
CA SER A 127 -6.98 -7.23 -17.70
C SER A 127 -5.91 -7.97 -18.53
N SER A 128 -5.73 -7.64 -19.82
CA SER A 128 -4.68 -8.23 -20.67
C SER A 128 -3.35 -7.47 -20.60
N GLN A 129 -3.32 -6.32 -19.94
CA GLN A 129 -2.12 -5.52 -19.79
C GLN A 129 -1.36 -5.90 -18.52
N ASN A 130 -0.05 -5.97 -18.63
CA ASN A 130 0.82 -6.13 -17.47
C ASN A 130 1.09 -4.75 -16.89
N VAL A 131 0.73 -4.58 -15.62
CA VAL A 131 0.84 -3.30 -14.93
C VAL A 131 1.59 -3.47 -13.62
N ILE A 132 2.45 -2.54 -13.30
CA ILE A 132 3.07 -2.43 -11.98
C ILE A 132 2.65 -1.12 -11.33
N THR A 133 2.17 -1.21 -10.10
CA THR A 133 1.86 -0.05 -9.27
C THR A 133 2.90 0.04 -8.17
N ALA A 134 3.57 1.19 -8.07
CA ALA A 134 4.47 1.49 -6.96
C ALA A 134 3.74 2.36 -5.92
N PHE A 135 3.85 1.97 -4.67
CA PHE A 135 3.29 2.66 -3.52
C PHE A 135 4.39 2.90 -2.49
N THR A 136 4.42 4.08 -1.89
CA THR A 136 5.35 4.37 -0.78
C THR A 136 4.66 4.08 0.54
N GLY A 137 5.13 3.06 1.26
CA GLY A 137 4.46 2.63 2.48
C GLY A 137 5.37 2.11 3.57
N GLU A 138 4.80 2.05 4.77
CA GLU A 138 5.36 1.35 5.93
C GLU A 138 5.14 -0.17 5.81
N GLY A 139 5.63 -0.93 6.79
CA GLY A 139 5.32 -2.34 6.92
C GLY A 139 3.83 -2.59 7.18
N PRO A 140 3.28 -3.71 6.70
CA PRO A 140 1.85 -3.98 6.82
C PRO A 140 1.43 -4.12 8.29
N ARG A 141 0.22 -3.62 8.59
CA ARG A 141 -0.46 -3.84 9.87
C ARG A 141 -1.61 -4.79 9.64
N LEU A 142 -1.66 -5.84 10.45
CA LEU A 142 -2.74 -6.81 10.38
C LEU A 142 -4.00 -6.23 11.03
N VAL A 143 -5.12 -6.32 10.32
CA VAL A 143 -6.45 -6.05 10.84
C VAL A 143 -7.12 -7.38 11.16
N MET A 144 -7.51 -7.58 12.42
CA MET A 144 -8.24 -8.78 12.85
C MET A 144 -9.65 -8.41 13.33
N ASP A 145 -10.65 -9.06 12.75
CA ASP A 145 -12.03 -8.98 13.20
C ASP A 145 -12.62 -10.38 13.34
N GLN A 146 -12.88 -10.78 14.56
CA GLN A 146 -13.43 -12.10 14.88
C GLN A 146 -14.95 -12.10 15.08
N LYS A 147 -15.59 -10.94 15.04
CA LYS A 147 -17.01 -10.80 15.40
C LYS A 147 -17.90 -10.35 14.26
N SER A 148 -17.42 -9.50 13.39
CA SER A 148 -18.22 -8.97 12.29
C SER A 148 -18.68 -10.06 11.33
N ARG A 149 -19.96 -10.01 10.98
CA ARG A 149 -20.60 -10.96 10.04
C ARG A 149 -21.31 -10.22 8.91
N LYS A 150 -21.43 -8.91 9.01
CA LYS A 150 -22.12 -8.06 8.05
C LYS A 150 -21.16 -6.98 7.52
N PRO A 151 -21.34 -6.53 6.28
CA PRO A 151 -20.53 -5.45 5.68
C PRO A 151 -20.44 -4.21 6.57
N ASP A 152 -21.57 -3.74 7.10
CA ASP A 152 -21.61 -2.52 7.93
C ASP A 152 -20.76 -2.60 9.21
N SER A 153 -20.62 -3.78 9.81
CA SER A 153 -19.76 -3.96 10.97
C SER A 153 -18.31 -4.14 10.56
N LEU A 154 -18.05 -4.88 9.48
CA LEU A 154 -16.70 -5.13 8.99
C LEU A 154 -16.03 -3.86 8.49
N ILE A 155 -16.75 -3.02 7.72
CA ILE A 155 -16.18 -1.77 7.20
C ILE A 155 -15.81 -0.80 8.31
N ARG A 156 -16.56 -0.78 9.43
CA ARG A 156 -16.19 0.02 10.61
C ARG A 156 -14.86 -0.41 11.19
N THR A 157 -14.65 -1.71 11.38
CA THR A 157 -13.36 -2.24 11.84
C THR A 157 -12.23 -1.83 10.92
N LEU A 158 -12.42 -1.93 9.61
CA LEU A 158 -11.43 -1.51 8.62
C LEU A 158 -11.13 -0.01 8.71
N ALA A 159 -12.16 0.82 8.80
CA ALA A 159 -12.02 2.28 8.91
C ALA A 159 -11.28 2.69 10.20
N GLU A 160 -11.63 2.09 11.35
CA GLU A 160 -10.96 2.34 12.63
C GLU A 160 -9.46 2.03 12.57
N HIS A 161 -9.09 0.92 11.93
CA HIS A 161 -7.68 0.55 11.75
C HIS A 161 -6.97 1.49 10.78
N LEU A 162 -7.60 1.88 9.67
CA LEU A 162 -7.05 2.84 8.72
C LEU A 162 -6.84 4.22 9.37
N ILE A 163 -7.78 4.71 10.17
CA ILE A 163 -7.63 5.96 10.93
C ILE A 163 -6.40 5.87 11.85
N SER A 164 -6.17 4.71 12.46
CA SER A 164 -5.07 4.51 13.42
C SER A 164 -3.72 4.24 12.77
N THR A 165 -3.62 4.08 11.45
CA THR A 165 -2.35 3.80 10.76
C THR A 165 -1.32 4.90 10.95
N THR A 166 -1.78 6.15 11.05
CA THR A 166 -0.94 7.30 11.38
C THR A 166 -1.56 8.08 12.52
N SER A 167 -0.73 8.74 13.31
CA SER A 167 -1.21 9.63 14.37
C SER A 167 -2.17 10.69 13.81
N SER A 168 -3.15 11.10 14.58
CA SER A 168 -4.00 12.25 14.27
C SER A 168 -3.20 13.57 14.16
N ARG A 169 -1.97 13.59 14.65
CA ARG A 169 -1.04 14.73 14.55
C ARG A 169 -0.20 14.73 13.28
N VAL A 170 -0.24 13.66 12.49
CA VAL A 170 0.29 13.68 11.13
C VAL A 170 -0.74 14.34 10.24
N VAL A 171 -0.29 15.32 9.48
CA VAL A 171 -1.15 16.13 8.63
C VAL A 171 -1.95 15.24 7.69
N VAL A 172 -3.22 15.58 7.50
CA VAL A 172 -4.14 15.00 6.53
C VAL A 172 -3.58 14.99 5.11
N GLY A 173 -4.07 14.09 4.27
CA GLY A 173 -3.65 14.05 2.86
C GLY A 173 -2.58 13.00 2.55
N MET A 174 -2.49 11.96 3.37
CA MET A 174 -1.69 10.77 3.09
C MET A 174 -2.45 9.78 2.20
N ASP A 175 -1.72 8.81 1.68
CA ASP A 175 -2.29 7.64 1.01
C ASP A 175 -2.28 6.43 1.94
N ALA A 176 -3.16 5.47 1.67
CA ALA A 176 -3.14 4.17 2.31
C ALA A 176 -3.38 3.05 1.30
N MET A 177 -2.82 1.88 1.56
CA MET A 177 -3.12 0.67 0.83
C MET A 177 -3.85 -0.31 1.77
N LEU A 178 -5.05 -0.72 1.37
CA LEU A 178 -5.80 -1.77 2.03
C LEU A 178 -5.70 -3.05 1.19
N VAL A 179 -5.04 -4.05 1.74
CA VAL A 179 -5.00 -5.40 1.14
C VAL A 179 -6.10 -6.23 1.80
N LEU A 180 -7.14 -6.50 1.03
CA LEU A 180 -8.33 -7.20 1.49
C LEU A 180 -8.26 -8.67 1.09
N SER A 181 -8.53 -9.58 2.05
CA SER A 181 -8.60 -11.00 1.75
C SER A 181 -9.81 -11.35 0.88
N PRO A 182 -9.75 -12.42 0.07
CA PRO A 182 -10.88 -12.87 -0.73
C PRO A 182 -12.16 -13.10 0.07
N GLU A 183 -12.03 -13.64 1.27
CA GLU A 183 -13.18 -13.89 2.17
C GLU A 183 -13.90 -12.61 2.56
N HIS A 184 -13.16 -11.55 2.88
CA HIS A 184 -13.74 -10.26 3.22
C HIS A 184 -14.36 -9.59 1.98
N ALA A 185 -13.67 -9.62 0.84
CA ALA A 185 -14.21 -9.09 -0.41
C ALA A 185 -15.52 -9.78 -0.81
N ALA A 186 -15.59 -11.11 -0.67
CA ALA A 186 -16.79 -11.89 -0.92
C ALA A 186 -17.97 -11.45 -0.04
N ARG A 187 -17.75 -11.14 1.25
CA ARG A 187 -18.82 -10.66 2.15
C ARG A 187 -19.45 -9.35 1.69
N PHE A 188 -18.65 -8.43 1.20
CA PHE A 188 -19.17 -7.18 0.63
C PHE A 188 -19.91 -7.43 -0.68
N HIS A 189 -19.34 -8.23 -1.56
CA HIS A 189 -19.93 -8.55 -2.85
C HIS A 189 -21.27 -9.30 -2.72
N GLU A 190 -21.35 -10.32 -1.85
CA GLU A 190 -22.58 -11.07 -1.54
C GLU A 190 -23.69 -10.17 -1.01
N ALA A 191 -23.34 -9.09 -0.34
CA ALA A 191 -24.29 -8.06 0.12
C ALA A 191 -24.60 -6.99 -0.94
N GLY A 192 -24.14 -7.17 -2.19
CA GLY A 192 -24.40 -6.25 -3.30
C GLY A 192 -23.56 -4.97 -3.27
N TRP A 193 -22.41 -4.98 -2.61
CA TRP A 193 -21.52 -3.81 -2.62
C TRP A 193 -20.56 -3.88 -3.81
N SER A 194 -20.54 -2.80 -4.60
CA SER A 194 -19.48 -2.58 -5.59
C SER A 194 -18.19 -2.08 -4.92
N LYS A 195 -17.09 -2.08 -5.65
CA LYS A 195 -15.82 -1.51 -5.20
C LYS A 195 -15.94 -0.01 -4.91
N GLU A 196 -16.67 0.70 -5.77
CA GLU A 196 -16.93 2.14 -5.63
C GLU A 196 -17.69 2.42 -4.34
N ARG A 197 -18.81 1.70 -4.12
CA ARG A 197 -19.56 1.83 -2.87
C ARG A 197 -18.70 1.56 -1.64
N PHE A 198 -17.88 0.51 -1.67
CA PHE A 198 -16.97 0.21 -0.56
C PHE A 198 -16.02 1.39 -0.28
N LEU A 199 -15.43 1.97 -1.33
CA LEU A 199 -14.49 3.10 -1.20
C LEU A 199 -15.20 4.37 -0.72
N GLU A 200 -16.41 4.66 -1.17
CA GLU A 200 -17.22 5.78 -0.70
C GLU A 200 -17.54 5.65 0.79
N GLU A 201 -18.15 4.54 1.19
CA GLU A 201 -18.58 4.28 2.57
C GLU A 201 -17.40 4.32 3.56
N ILE A 202 -16.26 3.69 3.21
CA ILE A 202 -15.10 3.70 4.10
C ILE A 202 -14.46 5.08 4.18
N THR A 203 -14.43 5.84 3.10
CA THR A 203 -13.88 7.21 3.07
C THR A 203 -14.69 8.15 3.94
N GLU A 204 -16.03 8.06 3.91
CA GLU A 204 -16.91 8.84 4.78
C GLU A 204 -16.65 8.57 6.27
N MET A 205 -16.33 7.32 6.62
CA MET A 205 -16.01 6.95 8.00
C MET A 205 -14.64 7.45 8.47
N MET A 206 -13.78 7.88 7.53
CA MET A 206 -12.41 8.34 7.84
C MET A 206 -12.28 9.86 7.87
N MET A 207 -13.38 10.58 8.07
CA MET A 207 -13.36 12.01 8.31
C MET A 207 -12.85 12.32 9.72
N ILE A 208 -11.99 13.31 9.85
CA ILE A 208 -11.35 13.71 11.10
C ILE A 208 -11.80 15.11 11.48
N ASP A 209 -12.27 15.23 12.71
CA ASP A 209 -12.54 16.52 13.32
C ASP A 209 -11.21 17.21 13.64
N VAL A 210 -10.99 18.36 13.03
CA VAL A 210 -9.76 19.16 13.20
C VAL A 210 -9.56 19.61 14.63
N ASP A 211 -10.62 19.81 15.41
CA ASP A 211 -10.51 20.21 16.80
C ASP A 211 -9.77 19.17 17.64
N ASN A 212 -9.87 17.88 17.26
CA ASN A 212 -9.10 16.80 17.90
C ASN A 212 -7.60 16.81 17.52
N ILE A 213 -7.22 17.51 16.46
CA ILE A 213 -5.83 17.62 15.99
C ILE A 213 -5.19 18.90 16.51
N ILE A 214 -5.95 19.97 16.69
CA ILE A 214 -5.50 21.25 17.23
C ILE A 214 -5.14 21.09 18.71
N ALA A 215 -5.99 20.40 19.48
CA ALA A 215 -5.75 20.18 20.89
C ALA A 215 -4.56 19.23 21.11
N GLY A 216 -3.47 19.73 21.62
CA GLY A 216 -2.32 18.97 22.07
C GLY A 216 -2.58 18.24 23.38
N SER A 217 -1.59 17.47 23.85
CA SER A 217 -1.62 16.84 25.17
C SER A 217 -1.75 17.91 26.27
N ASN A 218 -2.63 17.69 27.22
CA ASN A 218 -2.88 18.62 28.33
C ASN A 218 -3.38 20.00 27.91
N GLY A 219 -4.09 20.12 26.79
CA GLY A 219 -4.64 21.38 26.29
C GLY A 219 -3.62 22.31 25.65
N ILE A 220 -2.41 21.83 25.35
CA ILE A 220 -1.41 22.56 24.58
C ILE A 220 -1.81 22.53 23.11
N GLU A 221 -1.90 23.68 22.47
CA GLU A 221 -2.14 23.78 21.03
C GLU A 221 -0.87 23.35 20.28
N GLU A 222 -0.94 22.19 19.64
CA GLU A 222 0.12 21.64 18.81
C GLU A 222 -0.50 21.07 17.52
N GLY A 223 -0.02 21.43 16.38
CA GLY A 223 -0.46 20.85 15.10
C GLY A 223 -1.13 21.86 14.19
N LEU A 224 -2.38 21.65 13.80
CA LEU A 224 -3.04 22.49 12.81
C LEU A 224 -3.33 23.90 13.33
N PRO A 225 -3.31 24.93 12.45
CA PRO A 225 -3.61 26.30 12.82
C PRO A 225 -4.99 26.45 13.46
N ALA A 226 -5.11 27.26 14.50
CA ALA A 226 -6.38 27.55 15.18
C ALA A 226 -7.47 28.09 14.23
N ALA A 227 -7.10 28.70 13.12
CA ALA A 227 -8.03 29.15 12.08
C ALA A 227 -8.84 28.01 11.42
N MET A 228 -8.39 26.76 11.56
CA MET A 228 -9.08 25.58 11.04
C MET A 228 -10.07 24.96 12.04
N LYS A 229 -10.28 25.61 13.18
CA LYS A 229 -11.20 25.14 14.20
C LYS A 229 -12.61 24.96 13.64
N GLY A 230 -13.27 23.86 14.02
CA GLY A 230 -14.61 23.47 13.55
C GLY A 230 -14.65 22.87 12.15
N MET A 231 -13.50 22.68 11.50
CA MET A 231 -13.44 21.97 10.22
C MET A 231 -13.40 20.45 10.42
N THR A 232 -13.88 19.73 9.41
CA THR A 232 -13.71 18.29 9.28
C THR A 232 -12.93 18.00 8.00
N LEU A 233 -11.90 17.20 8.07
CA LEU A 233 -11.01 16.90 6.95
C LEU A 233 -10.91 15.38 6.72
N PRO A 234 -10.76 14.94 5.45
CA PRO A 234 -10.51 13.53 5.19
C PRO A 234 -9.11 13.12 5.69
N LYS A 235 -9.02 11.94 6.29
CA LYS A 235 -7.73 11.37 6.73
C LYS A 235 -6.76 11.15 5.56
N PHE A 236 -7.28 10.66 4.45
CA PHE A 236 -6.53 10.43 3.23
C PHE A 236 -6.95 11.41 2.16
N ARG A 237 -6.05 11.69 1.22
CA ARG A 237 -6.38 12.54 0.08
C ARG A 237 -7.43 11.86 -0.82
N PRO A 238 -8.16 12.61 -1.66
CA PRO A 238 -9.04 12.01 -2.67
C PRO A 238 -8.26 10.99 -3.50
N ASP A 239 -8.87 9.85 -3.79
CA ASP A 239 -8.27 8.72 -4.52
C ASP A 239 -6.99 8.13 -3.88
N GLY A 240 -6.69 8.51 -2.65
CA GLY A 240 -5.51 8.06 -1.91
C GLY A 240 -5.65 6.70 -1.21
N LEU A 241 -6.83 6.08 -1.26
CA LEU A 241 -7.03 4.72 -0.74
C LEU A 241 -6.91 3.69 -1.88
N PHE A 242 -5.83 2.91 -1.84
CA PHE A 242 -5.56 1.83 -2.79
C PHE A 242 -6.17 0.55 -2.25
N LEU A 243 -7.21 0.04 -2.89
CA LEU A 243 -7.83 -1.23 -2.54
C LEU A 243 -7.31 -2.34 -3.46
N VAL A 244 -6.66 -3.32 -2.85
CA VAL A 244 -6.05 -4.48 -3.50
C VAL A 244 -6.62 -5.74 -2.88
N GLN A 245 -7.00 -6.73 -3.68
CA GLN A 245 -7.38 -8.04 -3.16
C GLN A 245 -6.20 -9.00 -3.25
N ALA A 246 -5.78 -9.59 -2.14
CA ALA A 246 -4.76 -10.62 -2.12
C ALA A 246 -4.87 -11.48 -0.85
N GLY A 247 -4.23 -12.64 -0.87
CA GLY A 247 -4.34 -13.61 0.20
C GLY A 247 -5.29 -14.76 -0.12
N GLY A 248 -5.51 -15.65 0.85
CA GLY A 248 -6.40 -16.81 0.76
C GLY A 248 -6.67 -17.41 2.12
#